data_e94a690e2f52ef96d8ddb084582be84e
#
_entry.id   e94a690e2f52ef96d8ddb084582be84e
#
_cell.length_a   1.000
_cell.length_b   1.000
_cell.length_c   1.000
_cell.angle_alpha   90.00
_cell.angle_beta   90.00
_cell.angle_gamma   90.00
#
_symmetry.space_group_name_H-M   'P 1'
#
loop_
_entity.id
_entity.type
_entity.pdbx_description
1 polymer ?
#
loop_
_entity_poly.entity_id
_entity_poly.type
_entity_poly.pdbx_seq_one_letter_code
_entity_poly.pdbx_strand_id
1 'polypeptide(L)'
;MKKYSLYFFIVLLVANAGCKKYLEHLPDNRTELNSPEKVSQLLGTAYPQANYMDFCESLSDNVADKGVGEQDITNADSYRYKDVTDNQQDSPEYYWNACYAAIAAANHALEACNTAANPADYQAQKGEALVARAYAHFMLVT
;
A
#
# COMPACT_ATOMS: atom_id res chain seq x y z
N MET A 1 -18.26 -59.88 -0.67
CA MET A 1 -17.12 -58.94 -0.64
C MET A 1 -17.14 -57.90 -1.78
N LYS A 2 -17.51 -58.21 -3.02
CA LYS A 2 -17.55 -57.26 -4.16
C LYS A 2 -18.56 -56.11 -4.01
N LYS A 3 -19.68 -56.28 -3.30
CA LYS A 3 -20.68 -55.20 -3.10
C LYS A 3 -20.19 -54.09 -2.17
N TYR A 4 -19.44 -54.39 -1.12
CA TYR A 4 -18.91 -53.39 -0.17
C TYR A 4 -17.78 -52.58 -0.79
N SER A 5 -17.02 -53.18 -1.70
CA SER A 5 -15.96 -52.48 -2.48
C SER A 5 -16.56 -51.38 -3.37
N LEU A 6 -17.75 -51.63 -3.96
CA LEU A 6 -18.43 -50.63 -4.80
C LEU A 6 -18.94 -49.47 -3.99
N TYR A 7 -19.52 -49.71 -2.81
CA TYR A 7 -19.98 -48.61 -1.91
C TYR A 7 -18.82 -47.78 -1.39
N PHE A 8 -17.69 -48.39 -1.06
CA PHE A 8 -16.50 -47.67 -0.65
C PHE A 8 -15.96 -46.73 -1.76
N PHE A 9 -16.03 -47.17 -3.03
CA PHE A 9 -15.59 -46.36 -4.18
C PHE A 9 -16.55 -45.20 -4.45
N ILE A 10 -17.85 -45.38 -4.25
CA ILE A 10 -18.85 -44.30 -4.40
C ILE A 10 -18.69 -43.26 -3.31
N VAL A 11 -18.44 -43.64 -2.06
CA VAL A 11 -18.19 -42.72 -0.95
C VAL A 11 -16.93 -41.91 -1.18
N LEU A 12 -15.88 -42.54 -1.73
CA LEU A 12 -14.62 -41.86 -2.05
C LEU A 12 -14.78 -40.83 -3.19
N LEU A 13 -15.63 -41.10 -4.17
CA LEU A 13 -15.97 -40.18 -5.28
C LEU A 13 -16.76 -38.95 -4.80
N VAL A 14 -17.72 -39.15 -3.88
CA VAL A 14 -18.52 -38.06 -3.32
C VAL A 14 -17.69 -37.16 -2.38
N ALA A 15 -16.72 -37.72 -1.67
CA ALA A 15 -15.81 -36.97 -0.80
C ALA A 15 -14.89 -36.00 -1.56
N ASN A 16 -14.71 -36.17 -2.87
CA ASN A 16 -13.92 -35.28 -3.72
C ASN A 16 -14.74 -34.12 -4.35
N ALA A 17 -16.05 -34.05 -4.11
CA ALA A 17 -16.87 -32.90 -4.51
C ALA A 17 -16.58 -31.70 -3.57
N GLY A 18 -15.33 -31.21 -3.59
CA GLY A 18 -14.92 -30.04 -2.83
C GLY A 18 -15.74 -28.82 -3.22
N CYS A 19 -16.21 -28.07 -2.25
CA CYS A 19 -17.00 -26.86 -2.43
C CYS A 19 -16.16 -25.78 -3.14
N LYS A 20 -16.27 -25.67 -4.47
CA LYS A 20 -15.68 -24.57 -5.26
C LYS A 20 -16.04 -23.20 -4.67
N LYS A 21 -17.26 -23.07 -4.16
CA LYS A 21 -17.76 -21.83 -3.56
C LYS A 21 -16.95 -21.33 -2.34
N TYR A 22 -16.27 -22.22 -1.62
CA TYR A 22 -15.42 -21.85 -0.50
C TYR A 22 -14.04 -21.40 -0.95
N LEU A 23 -13.57 -21.89 -2.09
CA LEU A 23 -12.27 -21.53 -2.68
C LEU A 23 -12.34 -20.23 -3.52
N GLU A 24 -13.55 -19.84 -3.95
CA GLU A 24 -13.80 -18.58 -4.68
C GLU A 24 -13.97 -17.39 -3.74
N HIS A 25 -14.06 -17.60 -2.43
CA HIS A 25 -14.06 -16.50 -1.47
C HIS A 25 -12.64 -16.01 -1.29
N LEU A 26 -12.41 -14.71 -1.56
CA LEU A 26 -11.13 -14.07 -1.28
C LEU A 26 -10.72 -14.34 0.18
N PRO A 27 -9.47 -14.75 0.46
CA PRO A 27 -9.05 -15.26 1.76
C PRO A 27 -9.01 -14.21 2.89
N ASP A 28 -9.31 -12.97 2.58
CA ASP A 28 -9.40 -11.87 3.54
C ASP A 28 -10.48 -10.86 3.12
N ASN A 29 -10.84 -9.95 4.02
CA ASN A 29 -11.85 -8.90 3.81
C ASN A 29 -11.41 -7.81 2.81
N ARG A 30 -10.62 -8.16 1.79
CA ARG A 30 -10.26 -7.20 0.76
C ARG A 30 -11.51 -6.72 0.04
N THR A 31 -11.69 -5.43 0.04
CA THR A 31 -12.78 -4.80 -0.69
C THR A 31 -12.52 -4.97 -2.19
N GLU A 32 -13.44 -5.62 -2.90
CA GLU A 32 -13.39 -5.64 -4.36
C GLU A 32 -13.53 -4.22 -4.92
N LEU A 33 -12.60 -3.80 -5.77
CA LEU A 33 -12.58 -2.48 -6.41
C LEU A 33 -13.50 -2.45 -7.64
N ASN A 34 -14.77 -2.81 -7.44
CA ASN A 34 -15.76 -3.01 -8.51
C ASN A 34 -16.67 -1.79 -8.76
N SER A 35 -16.35 -0.64 -8.17
CA SER A 35 -17.04 0.61 -8.45
C SER A 35 -16.08 1.81 -8.38
N PRO A 36 -16.37 2.92 -9.09
CA PRO A 36 -15.58 4.14 -9.04
C PRO A 36 -15.40 4.70 -7.62
N GLU A 37 -16.44 4.60 -6.78
CA GLU A 37 -16.42 5.07 -5.39
C GLU A 37 -15.41 4.30 -4.55
N LYS A 38 -15.33 2.98 -4.72
CA LYS A 38 -14.37 2.14 -4.00
C LYS A 38 -12.94 2.40 -4.44
N VAL A 39 -12.74 2.66 -5.73
CA VAL A 39 -11.43 3.09 -6.25
C VAL A 39 -11.06 4.46 -5.69
N SER A 40 -12.00 5.42 -5.61
CA SER A 40 -11.75 6.72 -4.98
C SER A 40 -11.40 6.58 -3.49
N GLN A 41 -12.04 5.66 -2.75
CA GLN A 41 -11.69 5.38 -1.35
C GLN A 41 -10.25 4.84 -1.22
N LEU A 42 -9.83 3.94 -2.12
CA LEU A 42 -8.45 3.47 -2.16
C LEU A 42 -7.47 4.61 -2.47
N LEU A 43 -7.82 5.49 -3.40
CA LEU A 43 -6.99 6.64 -3.78
C LEU A 43 -6.75 7.62 -2.63
N GLY A 44 -7.62 7.67 -1.63
CA GLY A 44 -7.38 8.39 -0.39
C GLY A 44 -6.11 7.94 0.36
N THR A 45 -5.62 6.72 0.11
CA THR A 45 -4.36 6.18 0.66
C THR A 45 -3.20 6.24 -0.33
N ALA A 46 -3.42 6.76 -1.55
CA ALA A 46 -2.40 6.83 -2.60
C ALA A 46 -1.50 8.08 -2.51
N TYR A 47 -1.47 8.71 -1.34
CA TYR A 47 -0.58 9.82 -1.03
C TYR A 47 0.27 9.46 0.19
N PRO A 48 1.57 9.81 0.22
CA PRO A 48 2.45 9.48 1.35
C PRO A 48 1.90 10.05 2.66
N GLN A 49 1.63 9.18 3.62
CA GLN A 49 1.16 9.54 4.96
C GLN A 49 2.36 9.74 5.89
N ALA A 50 3.23 10.68 5.55
CA ALA A 50 4.45 10.98 6.28
C ALA A 50 4.90 12.42 6.02
N ASN A 51 5.74 12.96 6.89
CA ASN A 51 6.27 14.30 6.82
C ASN A 51 7.76 14.25 6.41
N TYR A 52 8.14 14.99 5.37
CA TYR A 52 9.54 15.12 4.94
C TYR A 52 10.16 16.44 5.42
N MET A 53 9.34 17.38 5.84
CA MET A 53 9.81 18.75 6.15
C MET A 53 10.79 18.75 7.32
N ASP A 54 10.53 17.96 8.36
CA ASP A 54 11.34 17.98 9.59
C ASP A 54 12.80 17.58 9.32
N PHE A 55 13.01 16.47 8.63
CA PHE A 55 14.40 16.06 8.33
C PHE A 55 15.03 16.91 7.22
N CYS A 56 14.26 17.40 6.24
CA CYS A 56 14.77 18.31 5.23
C CYS A 56 15.18 19.68 5.84
N GLU A 57 14.34 20.25 6.71
CA GLU A 57 14.68 21.50 7.41
C GLU A 57 15.86 21.29 8.38
N SER A 58 15.95 20.13 9.02
CA SER A 58 17.08 19.80 9.88
C SER A 58 18.42 19.72 9.13
N LEU A 59 18.40 19.41 7.84
CA LEU A 59 19.56 19.42 6.95
C LEU A 59 19.89 20.81 6.38
N SER A 60 19.05 21.80 6.62
CA SER A 60 19.19 23.15 6.06
C SER A 60 19.77 24.16 7.08
N ASP A 61 20.04 25.38 6.60
CA ASP A 61 20.50 26.51 7.42
C ASP A 61 19.34 27.13 8.25
N ASN A 62 18.09 26.63 8.11
CA ASN A 62 16.91 27.23 8.73
C ASN A 62 16.76 26.84 10.20
N VAL A 63 17.46 25.83 10.68
CA VAL A 63 17.45 25.39 12.08
C VAL A 63 18.79 25.62 12.76
N ALA A 64 18.75 25.82 14.07
CA ALA A 64 19.93 26.01 14.89
C ALA A 64 19.82 25.16 16.17
N ASP A 65 20.91 24.51 16.54
CA ASP A 65 21.05 23.84 17.83
C ASP A 65 21.05 24.86 18.96
N LYS A 66 20.09 24.73 19.91
CA LYS A 66 19.99 25.58 21.08
C LYS A 66 20.80 25.09 22.28
N GLY A 67 21.52 23.97 22.13
CA GLY A 67 22.35 23.39 23.17
C GLY A 67 21.57 22.72 24.32
N VAL A 68 20.26 22.47 24.15
CA VAL A 68 19.47 21.67 25.09
C VAL A 68 19.58 20.20 24.72
N GLY A 69 19.43 19.31 25.69
CA GLY A 69 19.55 17.87 25.49
C GLY A 69 18.69 17.36 24.34
N GLU A 70 19.24 16.46 23.56
CA GLU A 70 18.59 15.86 22.39
C GLU A 70 17.41 15.04 22.84
N GLN A 71 16.23 15.38 22.29
CA GLN A 71 15.00 14.59 22.52
C GLN A 71 14.60 13.78 21.30
N ASP A 72 15.12 14.14 20.12
CA ASP A 72 14.85 13.50 18.85
C ASP A 72 16.17 13.19 18.12
N ILE A 73 16.49 11.89 18.08
CA ILE A 73 17.73 11.39 17.46
C ILE A 73 17.69 11.62 15.95
N THR A 74 16.54 11.48 15.29
CA THR A 74 16.39 11.68 13.85
C THR A 74 16.81 13.07 13.44
N ASN A 75 16.27 14.10 14.10
CA ASN A 75 16.58 15.48 13.81
C ASN A 75 18.02 15.83 14.19
N ALA A 76 18.53 15.33 15.30
CA ALA A 76 19.90 15.55 15.74
C ALA A 76 20.93 14.92 14.78
N ASP A 77 20.67 13.71 14.30
CA ASP A 77 21.57 13.04 13.34
C ASP A 77 21.48 13.69 11.96
N SER A 78 20.27 14.06 11.48
CA SER A 78 20.08 14.85 10.26
C SER A 78 20.85 16.16 10.30
N TYR A 79 20.70 16.95 11.37
CA TYR A 79 21.40 18.22 11.56
C TYR A 79 22.93 18.07 11.52
N ARG A 80 23.46 16.95 11.99
CA ARG A 80 24.91 16.65 11.99
C ARG A 80 25.39 15.91 10.74
N TYR A 81 24.52 15.74 9.73
CA TYR A 81 24.82 14.98 8.50
C TYR A 81 25.29 13.56 8.78
N LYS A 82 24.73 12.91 9.79
CA LYS A 82 24.96 11.51 10.11
C LYS A 82 23.91 10.62 9.47
N ASP A 83 24.23 9.35 9.31
CA ASP A 83 23.26 8.35 8.89
C ASP A 83 22.12 8.23 9.92
N VAL A 84 20.91 8.50 9.50
CA VAL A 84 19.70 8.34 10.30
C VAL A 84 19.31 6.87 10.25
N THR A 85 19.38 6.18 11.37
CA THR A 85 19.00 4.76 11.50
C THR A 85 17.65 4.55 12.15
N ASP A 86 16.99 5.63 12.55
CA ASP A 86 15.66 5.59 13.13
C ASP A 86 14.59 5.41 12.05
N ASN A 87 13.57 4.61 12.33
CA ASN A 87 12.43 4.33 11.45
C ASN A 87 11.11 4.87 12.00
N GLN A 88 11.17 5.76 13.00
CA GLN A 88 10.00 6.40 13.56
C GLN A 88 9.36 7.35 12.55
N GLN A 89 8.11 7.75 12.84
CA GLN A 89 7.42 8.78 12.08
C GLN A 89 8.34 10.00 11.93
N ASP A 90 8.31 10.62 10.76
CA ASP A 90 9.13 11.78 10.37
C ASP A 90 10.62 11.45 10.09
N SER A 91 11.00 10.16 10.08
CA SER A 91 12.32 9.73 9.60
C SER A 91 12.35 9.57 8.07
N PRO A 92 13.53 9.67 7.42
CA PRO A 92 13.68 9.40 5.99
C PRO A 92 13.20 8.00 5.59
N GLU A 93 13.47 6.97 6.39
CA GLU A 93 13.02 5.60 6.12
C GLU A 93 11.49 5.48 6.17
N TYR A 94 10.86 6.09 7.17
CA TYR A 94 9.40 6.09 7.28
C TYR A 94 8.76 6.79 6.06
N TYR A 95 9.30 7.94 5.66
CA TYR A 95 8.82 8.66 4.48
C TYR A 95 9.00 7.85 3.19
N TRP A 96 10.14 7.21 3.01
CA TRP A 96 10.42 6.31 1.89
C TRP A 96 9.38 5.19 1.80
N ASN A 97 9.12 4.51 2.90
CA ASN A 97 8.14 3.44 2.97
C ASN A 97 6.72 3.94 2.68
N ALA A 98 6.35 5.14 3.17
CA ALA A 98 5.06 5.77 2.89
C ALA A 98 4.88 6.11 1.40
N CYS A 99 5.93 6.56 0.72
CA CYS A 99 5.91 6.78 -0.73
C CYS A 99 5.66 5.48 -1.51
N TYR A 100 6.32 4.38 -1.15
CA TYR A 100 6.09 3.08 -1.79
C TYR A 100 4.71 2.51 -1.49
N ALA A 101 4.18 2.72 -0.29
CA ALA A 101 2.80 2.36 0.04
C ALA A 101 1.79 3.13 -0.84
N ALA A 102 2.01 4.43 -1.03
CA ALA A 102 1.20 5.26 -1.92
C ALA A 102 1.27 4.80 -3.38
N ILE A 103 2.47 4.46 -3.88
CA ILE A 103 2.67 3.90 -5.23
C ILE A 103 1.92 2.57 -5.38
N ALA A 104 1.96 1.69 -4.38
CA ALA A 104 1.24 0.43 -4.42
C ALA A 104 -0.27 0.65 -4.49
N ALA A 105 -0.84 1.56 -3.68
CA ALA A 105 -2.25 1.91 -3.72
C ALA A 105 -2.66 2.48 -5.08
N ALA A 106 -1.85 3.39 -5.66
CA ALA A 106 -2.09 3.95 -6.98
C ALA A 106 -2.04 2.89 -8.09
N ASN A 107 -1.13 1.92 -8.00
CA ASN A 107 -1.04 0.82 -8.96
C ASN A 107 -2.27 -0.10 -8.91
N HIS A 108 -2.77 -0.44 -7.70
CA HIS A 108 -4.00 -1.22 -7.56
C HIS A 108 -5.23 -0.46 -8.09
N ALA A 109 -5.30 0.86 -7.84
CA ALA A 109 -6.35 1.69 -8.42
C ALA A 109 -6.31 1.70 -9.96
N LEU A 110 -5.11 1.83 -10.55
CA LEU A 110 -4.93 1.78 -12.01
C LEU A 110 -5.31 0.43 -12.60
N GLU A 111 -4.95 -0.67 -11.94
CA GLU A 111 -5.34 -2.02 -12.35
C GLU A 111 -6.87 -2.16 -12.36
N ALA A 112 -7.54 -1.74 -11.28
CA ALA A 112 -9.01 -1.76 -11.20
C ALA A 112 -9.66 -0.92 -12.30
N CYS A 113 -9.16 0.29 -12.57
CA CYS A 113 -9.67 1.15 -13.64
C CYS A 113 -9.51 0.52 -15.03
N ASN A 114 -8.40 -0.19 -15.29
CA ASN A 114 -8.10 -0.77 -16.59
C ASN A 114 -8.83 -2.10 -16.82
N THR A 115 -9.15 -2.84 -15.78
CA THR A 115 -9.84 -4.15 -15.86
C THR A 115 -11.35 -4.06 -15.65
N ALA A 116 -11.87 -2.87 -15.36
CA ALA A 116 -13.31 -2.64 -15.18
C ALA A 116 -14.09 -3.00 -16.45
N ALA A 117 -15.31 -3.50 -16.28
CA ALA A 117 -16.20 -3.84 -17.39
C ALA A 117 -16.51 -2.63 -18.29
N ASN A 118 -16.57 -1.43 -17.74
CA ASN A 118 -16.69 -0.17 -18.46
C ASN A 118 -15.60 0.82 -17.99
N PRO A 119 -14.39 0.82 -18.57
CA PRO A 119 -13.29 1.70 -18.17
C PRO A 119 -13.60 3.20 -18.33
N ALA A 120 -14.60 3.56 -19.13
CA ALA A 120 -15.00 4.95 -19.32
C ALA A 120 -15.54 5.59 -18.05
N ASP A 121 -16.17 4.81 -17.16
CA ASP A 121 -16.73 5.30 -15.89
C ASP A 121 -15.65 5.62 -14.84
N TYR A 122 -14.40 5.19 -15.07
CA TYR A 122 -13.27 5.31 -14.15
C TYR A 122 -12.23 6.36 -14.58
N GLN A 123 -12.54 7.22 -15.54
CA GLN A 123 -11.55 8.15 -16.10
C GLN A 123 -11.01 9.14 -15.06
N ALA A 124 -11.85 9.63 -14.16
CA ALA A 124 -11.45 10.53 -13.09
C ALA A 124 -10.46 9.83 -12.12
N GLN A 125 -10.81 8.63 -11.65
CA GLN A 125 -10.00 7.82 -10.75
C GLN A 125 -8.67 7.42 -11.39
N LYS A 126 -8.69 7.08 -12.69
CA LYS A 126 -7.48 6.79 -13.45
C LYS A 126 -6.55 8.00 -13.53
N GLY A 127 -7.10 9.18 -13.79
CA GLY A 127 -6.35 10.43 -13.79
C GLY A 127 -5.70 10.72 -12.43
N GLU A 128 -6.47 10.61 -11.36
CA GLU A 128 -6.00 10.81 -9.99
C GLU A 128 -4.90 9.79 -9.62
N ALA A 129 -5.09 8.51 -9.93
CA ALA A 129 -4.10 7.46 -9.67
C ALA A 129 -2.77 7.72 -10.38
N LEU A 130 -2.81 8.21 -11.63
CA LEU A 130 -1.60 8.57 -12.37
C LEU A 130 -0.86 9.74 -11.73
N VAL A 131 -1.59 10.77 -11.29
CA VAL A 131 -1.00 11.94 -10.61
C VAL A 131 -0.42 11.54 -9.25
N ALA A 132 -1.17 10.78 -8.44
CA ALA A 132 -0.70 10.32 -7.14
C ALA A 132 0.58 9.48 -7.26
N ARG A 133 0.61 8.55 -8.22
CA ARG A 133 1.80 7.73 -8.50
C ARG A 133 2.99 8.57 -8.95
N ALA A 134 2.76 9.52 -9.85
CA ALA A 134 3.82 10.41 -10.33
C ALA A 134 4.38 11.27 -9.19
N TYR A 135 3.51 11.81 -8.33
CA TYR A 135 3.91 12.58 -7.16
C TYR A 135 4.77 11.76 -6.21
N ALA A 136 4.33 10.55 -5.84
CA ALA A 136 5.11 9.70 -4.93
C ALA A 136 6.48 9.32 -5.50
N HIS A 137 6.59 9.03 -6.81
CA HIS A 137 7.89 8.80 -7.46
C HIS A 137 8.74 10.07 -7.51
N PHE A 138 8.15 11.22 -7.75
CA PHE A 138 8.88 12.50 -7.72
C PHE A 138 9.51 12.74 -6.35
N MET A 139 8.73 12.52 -5.28
CA MET A 139 9.20 12.70 -3.91
C MET A 139 10.30 11.71 -3.48
N LEU A 140 10.45 10.58 -4.18
CA LEU A 140 11.53 9.61 -3.93
C LEU A 140 12.86 10.00 -4.59
N VAL A 141 12.86 10.93 -5.54
CA VAL A 141 14.06 11.31 -6.30
C VAL A 141 14.53 12.76 -6.04
N THR A 142 13.76 13.51 -5.25
CA THR A 142 14.12 14.86 -4.80
C THR A 142 14.73 14.84 -3.43
#